data_ddd4e6ff7e8e415a8bebc24290a8a024
#
_entry.id   ddd4e6ff7e8e415a8bebc24290a8a024
#
_cell.length_a   1.000
_cell.length_b   1.000
_cell.length_c   1.000
_cell.angle_alpha   90.00
_cell.angle_beta   90.00
_cell.angle_gamma   90.00
#
_symmetry.space_group_name_H-M   'P 1'
#
loop_
_entity.id
_entity.type
_entity.pdbx_description
1 polymer ?
#
loop_
_entity_poly.entity_id
_entity_poly.type
_entity_poly.pdbx_seq_one_letter_code
_entity_poly.pdbx_strand_id
1 'polypeptide(L)'
;WGLARYARSVQEAGLVPIVEPEILMDGDHSMETTSKIQEHVITEVYKACKLNGVYLEGTLLKPSMTVSGSRVPDSDAKTVAKTTVATLLRCVPATVPGIVFLSGGLSEDQASSYLSEMQHVGDVPWNLSFSFGRALQHSCLKAWGGTDEKAGQKALLERAKANSCLLYTSPSPRDTALS
;
A
#
# COMPACT_ATOMS: atom_id res chain seq x y z
N TRP A 1 0.26 3.47 19.59
CA TRP A 1 0.23 2.35 20.57
C TRP A 1 -0.77 1.27 20.19
N GLY A 2 -1.98 1.59 19.69
CA GLY A 2 -3.00 0.61 19.31
C GLY A 2 -2.51 -0.41 18.27
N LEU A 3 -1.93 0.07 17.16
CA LEU A 3 -1.38 -0.80 16.11
C LEU A 3 -0.25 -1.72 16.62
N ALA A 4 0.62 -1.21 17.50
CA ALA A 4 1.71 -2.01 18.05
C ALA A 4 1.21 -3.13 18.98
N ARG A 5 0.22 -2.84 19.84
CA ARG A 5 -0.42 -3.84 20.70
C ARG A 5 -1.16 -4.90 19.87
N TYR A 6 -1.91 -4.46 18.86
CA TYR A 6 -2.55 -5.35 17.90
C TYR A 6 -1.52 -6.28 17.25
N ALA A 7 -0.45 -5.72 16.67
CA ALA A 7 0.58 -6.50 16.00
C ALA A 7 1.21 -7.54 16.94
N ARG A 8 1.51 -7.17 18.19
CA ARG A 8 2.07 -8.09 19.18
C ARG A 8 1.10 -9.23 19.51
N SER A 9 -0.17 -8.90 19.80
CA SER A 9 -1.18 -9.92 20.12
C SER A 9 -1.43 -10.89 18.96
N VAL A 10 -1.42 -10.38 17.73
CA VAL A 10 -1.58 -11.21 16.52
C VAL A 10 -0.40 -12.19 16.36
N GLN A 11 0.83 -11.73 16.62
CA GLN A 11 2.01 -12.59 16.57
C GLN A 11 2.01 -13.64 17.67
N GLU A 12 1.57 -13.31 18.88
CA GLU A 12 1.42 -14.27 19.98
C GLU A 12 0.39 -15.37 19.65
N ALA A 13 -0.60 -15.06 18.80
CA ALA A 13 -1.55 -16.04 18.28
C ALA A 13 -1.01 -16.83 17.06
N GLY A 14 0.25 -16.63 16.63
CA GLY A 14 0.86 -17.31 15.49
C GLY A 14 0.43 -16.78 14.12
N LEU A 15 -0.10 -15.55 14.05
CA LEU A 15 -0.55 -14.93 12.82
C LEU A 15 0.40 -13.80 12.41
N VAL A 16 0.38 -13.44 11.12
CA VAL A 16 1.14 -12.30 10.56
C VAL A 16 0.28 -11.04 10.61
N PRO A 17 0.66 -10.01 11.39
CA PRO A 17 -0.06 -8.75 11.43
C PRO A 17 0.20 -7.90 10.20
N ILE A 18 -0.85 -7.28 9.68
CA ILE A 18 -0.77 -6.17 8.71
C ILE A 18 -0.97 -4.87 9.48
N VAL A 19 0.08 -4.06 9.55
CA VAL A 19 0.09 -2.78 10.27
C VAL A 19 -0.36 -1.69 9.30
N GLU A 20 -1.51 -1.07 9.56
CA GLU A 20 -2.19 -0.18 8.62
C GLU A 20 -2.34 1.26 9.15
N PRO A 21 -1.28 2.10 9.06
CA PRO A 21 -1.41 3.54 9.27
C PRO A 21 -1.87 4.22 8.00
N GLU A 22 -2.99 4.94 8.04
CA GLU A 22 -3.54 5.67 6.90
C GLU A 22 -3.42 7.18 7.12
N ILE A 23 -2.95 7.89 6.09
CA ILE A 23 -3.07 9.35 6.00
C ILE A 23 -4.25 9.66 5.09
N LEU A 24 -5.27 10.31 5.63
CA LEU A 24 -6.49 10.62 4.90
C LEU A 24 -6.26 11.67 3.81
N MET A 25 -6.91 11.46 2.67
CA MET A 25 -6.88 12.41 1.54
C MET A 25 -7.84 13.59 1.74
N ASP A 26 -8.70 13.56 2.77
CA ASP A 26 -9.71 14.61 2.99
C ASP A 26 -9.03 15.94 3.29
N GLY A 27 -9.05 16.86 2.33
CA GLY A 27 -8.46 18.18 2.51
C GLY A 27 -7.91 18.79 1.24
N ASP A 28 -7.14 19.86 1.43
CA ASP A 28 -6.48 20.67 0.40
C ASP A 28 -4.96 20.76 0.64
N HIS A 29 -4.43 19.85 1.43
CA HIS A 29 -3.00 19.79 1.74
C HIS A 29 -2.17 19.31 0.55
N SER A 30 -0.93 19.79 0.49
CA SER A 30 0.01 19.40 -0.55
C SER A 30 0.55 17.98 -0.32
N MET A 31 1.05 17.34 -1.38
CA MET A 31 1.76 16.06 -1.31
C MET A 31 2.98 16.12 -0.37
N GLU A 32 3.66 17.25 -0.30
CA GLU A 32 4.77 17.46 0.64
C GLU A 32 4.30 17.39 2.10
N THR A 33 3.14 17.98 2.39
CA THR A 33 2.52 17.89 3.72
C THR A 33 2.17 16.44 4.06
N THR A 34 1.56 15.71 3.12
CA THR A 34 1.27 14.27 3.28
C THR A 34 2.54 13.49 3.57
N SER A 35 3.60 13.72 2.79
CA SER A 35 4.89 13.05 2.98
C SER A 35 5.45 13.25 4.39
N LYS A 36 5.48 14.49 4.88
CA LYS A 36 5.97 14.81 6.23
C LYS A 36 5.15 14.15 7.34
N ILE A 37 3.83 14.18 7.20
CA ILE A 37 2.93 13.56 8.18
C ILE A 37 3.06 12.04 8.15
N GLN A 38 3.11 11.45 6.97
CA GLN A 38 3.25 10.01 6.79
C GLN A 38 4.58 9.50 7.38
N GLU A 39 5.67 10.22 7.11
CA GLU A 39 6.99 9.93 7.68
C GLU A 39 6.96 9.95 9.21
N HIS A 40 6.36 10.99 9.80
CA HIS A 40 6.20 11.09 11.24
C HIS A 40 5.35 9.95 11.82
N VAL A 41 4.18 9.69 11.24
CA VAL A 41 3.24 8.65 11.72
C VAL A 41 3.86 7.27 11.64
N ILE A 42 4.49 6.91 10.52
CA ILE A 42 5.12 5.59 10.34
C ILE A 42 6.30 5.41 11.31
N THR A 43 7.10 6.46 11.49
CA THR A 43 8.21 6.45 12.48
C THR A 43 7.69 6.17 13.89
N GLU A 44 6.64 6.85 14.35
CA GLU A 44 6.05 6.62 15.68
C GLU A 44 5.41 5.23 15.80
N VAL A 45 4.82 4.71 14.71
CA VAL A 45 4.28 3.33 14.68
C VAL A 45 5.40 2.31 14.89
N TYR A 46 6.52 2.40 14.17
CA TYR A 46 7.62 1.45 14.32
C TYR A 46 8.36 1.60 15.65
N LYS A 47 8.48 2.81 16.16
CA LYS A 47 8.95 3.04 17.53
C LYS A 47 8.06 2.32 18.56
N ALA A 48 6.76 2.44 18.43
CA ALA A 48 5.80 1.75 19.30
C ALA A 48 5.88 0.22 19.12
N CYS A 49 6.02 -0.28 17.89
CA CYS A 49 6.20 -1.70 17.61
C CYS A 49 7.44 -2.26 18.31
N LYS A 50 8.57 -1.55 18.22
CA LYS A 50 9.80 -1.95 18.90
C LYS A 50 9.64 -1.98 20.42
N LEU A 51 8.99 -0.98 21.02
CA LEU A 51 8.73 -0.92 22.46
C LEU A 51 7.78 -2.01 22.95
N ASN A 52 6.90 -2.52 22.08
CA ASN A 52 5.99 -3.63 22.39
C ASN A 52 6.55 -5.02 22.01
N GLY A 53 7.81 -5.11 21.59
CA GLY A 53 8.46 -6.37 21.26
C GLY A 53 7.90 -7.04 20.00
N VAL A 54 7.39 -6.26 19.05
CA VAL A 54 6.91 -6.79 17.76
C VAL A 54 8.11 -7.25 16.92
N TYR A 55 8.04 -8.46 16.40
CA TYR A 55 9.00 -9.02 15.45
C TYR A 55 8.71 -8.47 14.06
N LEU A 56 9.52 -7.51 13.59
CA LEU A 56 9.23 -6.73 12.38
C LEU A 56 9.30 -7.58 11.10
N GLU A 57 10.20 -8.55 11.04
CA GLU A 57 10.35 -9.49 9.92
C GLU A 57 9.12 -10.38 9.73
N GLY A 58 8.26 -10.47 10.74
CA GLY A 58 6.99 -11.18 10.70
C GLY A 58 5.78 -10.25 10.55
N THR A 59 5.94 -9.06 9.93
CA THR A 59 4.86 -8.09 9.71
C THR A 59 4.74 -7.72 8.24
N LEU A 60 3.59 -7.14 7.85
CA LEU A 60 3.45 -6.36 6.62
C LEU A 60 3.01 -4.93 6.99
N LEU A 61 3.51 -3.95 6.26
CA LEU A 61 3.02 -2.58 6.34
C LEU A 61 1.94 -2.36 5.28
N LYS A 62 0.82 -1.73 5.67
CA LYS A 62 -0.24 -1.32 4.73
C LYS A 62 -0.47 0.18 4.81
N PRO A 63 0.36 1.01 4.15
CA PRO A 63 0.23 2.45 4.18
C PRO A 63 -0.66 2.96 3.06
N SER A 64 -1.12 4.21 3.18
CA SER A 64 -1.59 4.99 2.04
C SER A 64 -0.43 5.35 1.11
N MET A 65 -0.72 5.62 -0.16
CA MET A 65 0.23 6.26 -1.07
C MET A 65 0.38 7.74 -0.70
N THR A 66 1.53 8.34 -0.99
CA THR A 66 1.79 9.75 -0.69
C THR A 66 1.18 10.62 -1.78
N VAL A 67 -0.03 11.09 -1.57
CA VAL A 67 -0.80 11.93 -2.51
C VAL A 67 -1.21 13.25 -1.87
N SER A 68 -1.59 14.22 -2.67
CA SER A 68 -2.21 15.47 -2.20
C SER A 68 -3.61 15.21 -1.65
N GLY A 69 -4.15 16.18 -0.93
CA GLY A 69 -5.55 16.17 -0.51
C GLY A 69 -6.51 16.16 -1.70
N SER A 70 -7.70 15.56 -1.51
CA SER A 70 -8.70 15.33 -2.56
C SER A 70 -9.27 16.61 -3.20
N ARG A 71 -9.02 17.78 -2.62
CA ARG A 71 -9.38 19.09 -3.19
C ARG A 71 -8.26 19.77 -3.98
N VAL A 72 -7.10 19.13 -4.07
CA VAL A 72 -5.96 19.59 -4.88
C VAL A 72 -5.93 18.77 -6.17
N PRO A 73 -5.60 19.37 -7.33
CA PRO A 73 -5.45 18.62 -8.57
C PRO A 73 -4.47 17.45 -8.44
N ASP A 74 -4.81 16.33 -9.06
CA ASP A 74 -3.98 15.13 -9.03
C ASP A 74 -2.59 15.38 -9.62
N SER A 75 -1.60 14.76 -8.99
CA SER A 75 -0.25 14.68 -9.54
C SER A 75 -0.14 13.49 -10.49
N ASP A 76 0.82 13.54 -11.41
CA ASP A 76 1.10 12.42 -12.30
C ASP A 76 1.62 11.19 -11.53
N ALA A 77 1.44 10.01 -12.10
CA ALA A 77 1.75 8.74 -11.44
C ALA A 77 3.23 8.61 -11.07
N LYS A 78 4.14 9.13 -11.90
CA LYS A 78 5.59 9.07 -11.64
C LYS A 78 5.98 9.92 -10.43
N THR A 79 5.38 11.09 -10.30
CA THR A 79 5.61 11.98 -9.15
C THR A 79 5.09 11.33 -7.87
N VAL A 80 3.88 10.77 -7.89
CA VAL A 80 3.32 10.05 -6.74
C VAL A 80 4.20 8.85 -6.36
N ALA A 81 4.62 8.04 -7.34
CA ALA A 81 5.46 6.88 -7.11
C ALA A 81 6.80 7.26 -6.46
N LYS A 82 7.51 8.22 -7.03
CA LYS A 82 8.80 8.71 -6.51
C LYS A 82 8.66 9.27 -5.09
N THR A 83 7.64 10.09 -4.86
CA THR A 83 7.43 10.70 -3.54
C THR A 83 7.07 9.65 -2.51
N THR A 84 6.21 8.69 -2.85
CA THR A 84 5.82 7.59 -1.96
C THR A 84 7.04 6.75 -1.57
N VAL A 85 7.80 6.27 -2.55
CA VAL A 85 8.99 5.45 -2.29
C VAL A 85 10.01 6.23 -1.47
N ALA A 86 10.28 7.49 -1.82
CA ALA A 86 11.22 8.34 -1.07
C ALA A 86 10.78 8.56 0.39
N THR A 87 9.49 8.74 0.64
CA THR A 87 8.93 8.87 1.99
C THR A 87 9.13 7.59 2.79
N LEU A 88 8.78 6.43 2.21
CA LEU A 88 8.90 5.14 2.87
C LEU A 88 10.35 4.76 3.17
N LEU A 89 11.29 5.08 2.28
CA LEU A 89 12.73 4.85 2.50
C LEU A 89 13.27 5.61 3.73
N ARG A 90 12.65 6.71 4.13
CA ARG A 90 13.06 7.48 5.32
C ARG A 90 12.51 6.93 6.64
N CYS A 91 11.42 6.16 6.61
CA CYS A 91 10.70 5.82 7.85
C CYS A 91 10.38 4.33 8.03
N VAL A 92 10.46 3.50 6.98
CA VAL A 92 10.17 2.06 7.08
C VAL A 92 11.46 1.26 7.25
N PRO A 93 11.59 0.45 8.32
CA PRO A 93 12.75 -0.42 8.49
C PRO A 93 12.91 -1.40 7.33
N ALA A 94 14.16 -1.59 6.87
CA ALA A 94 14.49 -2.53 5.79
C ALA A 94 14.20 -4.00 6.15
N THR A 95 14.05 -4.30 7.44
CA THR A 95 13.71 -5.65 7.94
C THR A 95 12.26 -6.05 7.71
N VAL A 96 11.38 -5.09 7.42
CA VAL A 96 9.98 -5.38 7.06
C VAL A 96 9.97 -6.05 5.68
N PRO A 97 9.37 -7.25 5.53
CA PRO A 97 9.50 -8.01 4.29
C PRO A 97 8.67 -7.45 3.14
N GLY A 98 7.57 -6.74 3.42
CA GLY A 98 6.70 -6.26 2.36
C GLY A 98 5.80 -5.10 2.76
N ILE A 99 5.44 -4.32 1.74
CA ILE A 99 4.50 -3.20 1.81
C ILE A 99 3.35 -3.49 0.85
N VAL A 100 2.13 -3.52 1.39
CA VAL A 100 0.90 -3.75 0.64
C VAL A 100 0.02 -2.51 0.72
N PHE A 101 -0.01 -1.68 -0.32
CA PHE A 101 -0.70 -0.40 -0.28
C PHE A 101 -2.21 -0.55 -0.12
N LEU A 102 -2.83 0.33 0.67
CA LEU A 102 -4.27 0.57 0.61
C LEU A 102 -4.59 1.48 -0.57
N SER A 103 -5.84 1.48 -1.03
CA SER A 103 -6.29 2.38 -2.10
C SER A 103 -6.84 3.71 -1.58
N GLY A 104 -7.28 3.78 -0.33
CA GLY A 104 -7.81 4.99 0.29
C GLY A 104 -8.98 5.59 -0.51
N GLY A 105 -8.88 6.81 -0.92
CA GLY A 105 -9.85 7.51 -1.78
C GLY A 105 -9.51 7.49 -3.28
N LEU A 106 -8.45 6.76 -3.68
CA LEU A 106 -8.02 6.67 -5.08
C LEU A 106 -9.04 5.90 -5.95
N SER A 107 -9.15 6.29 -7.22
CA SER A 107 -9.86 5.49 -8.22
C SER A 107 -9.12 4.17 -8.50
N GLU A 108 -9.82 3.23 -9.15
CA GLU A 108 -9.21 1.95 -9.57
C GLU A 108 -7.98 2.17 -10.46
N ASP A 109 -8.06 3.14 -11.39
CA ASP A 109 -6.97 3.43 -12.33
C ASP A 109 -5.81 4.14 -11.67
N GLN A 110 -6.08 5.11 -10.78
CA GLN A 110 -5.04 5.78 -10.00
C GLN A 110 -4.25 4.79 -9.14
N ALA A 111 -4.96 3.95 -8.37
CA ALA A 111 -4.32 2.98 -7.48
C ALA A 111 -3.42 2.01 -8.27
N SER A 112 -3.89 1.51 -9.41
CA SER A 112 -3.13 0.60 -10.28
C SER A 112 -1.94 1.31 -10.94
N SER A 113 -2.16 2.50 -11.50
CA SER A 113 -1.12 3.27 -12.19
C SER A 113 0.01 3.68 -11.24
N TYR A 114 -0.33 4.17 -10.04
CA TYR A 114 0.67 4.57 -9.05
C TYR A 114 1.52 3.39 -8.58
N LEU A 115 0.88 2.24 -8.32
CA LEU A 115 1.61 1.02 -7.95
C LEU A 115 2.53 0.54 -9.08
N SER A 116 2.05 0.59 -10.33
CA SER A 116 2.85 0.24 -11.51
C SER A 116 4.11 1.10 -11.60
N GLU A 117 3.98 2.42 -11.46
CA GLU A 117 5.13 3.33 -11.51
C GLU A 117 6.09 3.09 -10.33
N MET A 118 5.60 2.71 -9.14
CA MET A 118 6.47 2.39 -8.00
C MET A 118 7.40 1.21 -8.27
N GLN A 119 6.99 0.22 -9.07
CA GLN A 119 7.84 -0.91 -9.46
C GLN A 119 9.06 -0.48 -10.28
N HIS A 120 9.04 0.74 -10.85
CA HIS A 120 10.10 1.28 -11.71
C HIS A 120 10.93 2.40 -11.03
N VAL A 121 10.68 2.72 -9.76
CA VAL A 121 11.41 3.81 -9.07
C VAL A 121 12.86 3.43 -8.74
N GLY A 122 13.18 2.15 -8.72
CA GLY A 122 14.51 1.62 -8.38
C GLY A 122 14.44 0.57 -7.28
N ASP A 123 15.60 0.11 -6.83
CA ASP A 123 15.68 -0.92 -5.81
C ASP A 123 15.20 -0.42 -4.45
N VAL A 124 14.29 -1.18 -3.86
CA VAL A 124 13.78 -0.97 -2.50
C VAL A 124 13.94 -2.26 -1.68
N PRO A 125 14.13 -2.17 -0.35
CA PRO A 125 14.38 -3.35 0.48
C PRO A 125 13.14 -4.24 0.68
N TRP A 126 11.93 -3.78 0.30
CA TRP A 126 10.66 -4.45 0.53
C TRP A 126 10.04 -4.96 -0.77
N ASN A 127 9.25 -6.02 -0.70
CA ASN A 127 8.35 -6.37 -1.79
C ASN A 127 7.16 -5.39 -1.79
N LEU A 128 6.92 -4.70 -2.90
CA LEU A 128 5.78 -3.79 -3.06
C LEU A 128 4.61 -4.55 -3.69
N SER A 129 3.43 -4.43 -3.08
CA SER A 129 2.20 -5.08 -3.55
C SER A 129 0.98 -4.25 -3.15
N PHE A 130 -0.20 -4.82 -3.29
CA PHE A 130 -1.46 -4.14 -2.97
C PHE A 130 -2.33 -4.96 -2.00
N SER A 131 -3.13 -4.24 -1.24
CA SER A 131 -4.23 -4.77 -0.43
C SER A 131 -5.42 -3.81 -0.59
N PHE A 132 -5.91 -3.72 -1.83
CA PHE A 132 -6.98 -2.79 -2.20
C PHE A 132 -8.34 -3.33 -1.77
N GLY A 133 -9.16 -2.46 -1.19
CA GLY A 133 -10.58 -2.69 -0.99
C GLY A 133 -11.38 -2.10 -2.17
N ARG A 134 -11.71 -0.82 -2.06
CA ARG A 134 -12.55 -0.11 -3.05
C ARG A 134 -11.99 -0.15 -4.47
N ALA A 135 -10.71 0.06 -4.66
CA ALA A 135 -10.08 0.04 -5.98
C ALA A 135 -10.04 -1.36 -6.65
N LEU A 136 -10.38 -2.42 -5.91
CA LEU A 136 -10.54 -3.76 -6.46
C LEU A 136 -12.02 -4.14 -6.66
N GLN A 137 -12.92 -3.56 -5.87
CA GLN A 137 -14.30 -4.02 -5.76
C GLN A 137 -15.33 -3.06 -6.40
N HIS A 138 -14.97 -1.81 -6.68
CA HIS A 138 -15.95 -0.81 -7.15
C HIS A 138 -16.64 -1.23 -8.43
N SER A 139 -15.90 -1.59 -9.47
CA SER A 139 -16.44 -2.07 -10.75
C SER A 139 -17.24 -3.36 -10.59
N CYS A 140 -16.80 -4.26 -9.70
CA CYS A 140 -17.52 -5.48 -9.36
C CYS A 140 -18.88 -5.18 -8.76
N LEU A 141 -18.93 -4.33 -7.73
CA LEU A 141 -20.19 -3.96 -7.06
C LEU A 141 -21.17 -3.26 -8.02
N LYS A 142 -20.64 -2.38 -8.89
CA LYS A 142 -21.42 -1.70 -9.90
C LYS A 142 -22.00 -2.68 -10.93
N ALA A 143 -21.20 -3.62 -11.42
CA ALA A 143 -21.64 -4.63 -12.38
C ALA A 143 -22.63 -5.62 -11.76
N TRP A 144 -22.41 -6.01 -10.52
CA TRP A 144 -23.32 -6.90 -9.79
C TRP A 144 -24.69 -6.26 -9.54
N GLY A 145 -24.73 -4.98 -9.12
CA GLY A 145 -25.97 -4.22 -8.87
C GLY A 145 -26.97 -4.92 -7.93
N GLY A 146 -26.53 -5.91 -7.17
CA GLY A 146 -27.36 -6.73 -6.29
C GLY A 146 -28.06 -7.93 -6.99
N THR A 147 -27.95 -8.09 -8.31
CA THR A 147 -28.71 -9.06 -9.10
C THR A 147 -27.90 -9.85 -10.14
N ASP A 148 -26.88 -9.25 -10.76
CA ASP A 148 -26.08 -9.93 -11.79
C ASP A 148 -24.75 -10.45 -11.23
N GLU A 149 -24.79 -11.62 -10.64
CA GLU A 149 -23.64 -12.27 -10.02
C GLU A 149 -22.52 -12.57 -11.04
N LYS A 150 -22.88 -12.97 -12.27
CA LYS A 150 -21.89 -13.28 -13.31
C LYS A 150 -21.13 -12.04 -13.79
N ALA A 151 -21.83 -10.93 -13.97
CA ALA A 151 -21.20 -9.66 -14.32
C ALA A 151 -20.29 -9.18 -13.20
N GLY A 152 -20.71 -9.30 -11.94
CA GLY A 152 -19.88 -8.99 -10.77
C GLY A 152 -18.60 -9.83 -10.71
N GLN A 153 -18.68 -11.14 -10.84
CA GLN A 153 -17.55 -12.05 -10.86
C GLN A 153 -16.57 -11.73 -12.00
N LYS A 154 -17.09 -11.47 -13.20
CA LYS A 154 -16.26 -11.09 -14.35
C LYS A 154 -15.48 -9.80 -14.08
N ALA A 155 -16.16 -8.76 -13.62
CA ALA A 155 -15.53 -7.47 -13.31
C ALA A 155 -14.46 -7.59 -12.22
N LEU A 156 -14.71 -8.38 -11.17
CA LEU A 156 -13.72 -8.62 -10.11
C LEU A 156 -12.49 -9.34 -10.66
N LEU A 157 -12.68 -10.36 -11.50
CA LEU A 157 -11.57 -11.09 -12.10
C LEU A 157 -10.72 -10.21 -13.03
N GLU A 158 -11.35 -9.32 -13.79
CA GLU A 158 -10.65 -8.36 -14.65
C GLU A 158 -9.78 -7.40 -13.82
N ARG A 159 -10.32 -6.84 -12.72
CA ARG A 159 -9.57 -5.97 -11.82
C ARG A 159 -8.44 -6.72 -11.11
N ALA A 160 -8.69 -7.93 -10.62
CA ALA A 160 -7.65 -8.75 -9.98
C ALA A 160 -6.50 -9.05 -10.95
N LYS A 161 -6.78 -9.42 -12.19
CA LYS A 161 -5.77 -9.65 -13.23
C LYS A 161 -4.98 -8.37 -13.53
N ALA A 162 -5.66 -7.23 -13.73
CA ALA A 162 -5.02 -5.96 -14.00
C ALA A 162 -3.99 -5.60 -12.90
N ASN A 163 -4.36 -5.74 -11.63
CA ASN A 163 -3.45 -5.43 -10.52
C ASN A 163 -2.34 -6.49 -10.36
N SER A 164 -2.62 -7.78 -10.58
CA SER A 164 -1.61 -8.82 -10.47
C SER A 164 -0.52 -8.71 -11.54
N CYS A 165 -0.89 -8.37 -12.78
CA CYS A 165 0.08 -8.18 -13.86
C CYS A 165 1.13 -7.08 -13.55
N LEU A 166 0.77 -6.06 -12.76
CA LEU A 166 1.69 -4.98 -12.39
C LEU A 166 2.86 -5.45 -11.51
N LEU A 167 2.70 -6.57 -10.80
CA LEU A 167 3.70 -7.11 -9.88
C LEU A 167 4.72 -8.02 -10.58
N TYR A 168 4.40 -8.53 -11.78
CA TYR A 168 5.23 -9.50 -12.52
C TYR A 168 6.08 -8.88 -13.62
N THR A 169 5.95 -7.59 -13.88
CA THR A 169 6.71 -6.91 -14.95
C THR A 169 8.09 -6.42 -14.51
N SER A 170 8.42 -6.51 -13.22
CA SER A 170 9.79 -6.27 -12.73
C SER A 170 10.42 -7.60 -12.33
N PRO A 171 11.60 -7.97 -12.83
CA PRO A 171 12.31 -9.13 -12.32
C PRO A 171 12.61 -8.91 -10.83
N SER A 172 12.08 -9.80 -9.99
CA SER A 172 12.43 -9.82 -8.58
C SER A 172 13.95 -10.02 -8.45
N PRO A 173 14.63 -9.34 -7.51
CA PRO A 173 16.03 -9.64 -7.22
C PRO A 173 16.31 -11.11 -6.90
N ARG A 174 15.27 -11.90 -6.56
CA ARG A 174 15.36 -13.35 -6.35
C ARG A 174 15.39 -14.15 -7.65
N ASP A 175 14.84 -13.61 -8.74
CA ASP A 175 14.82 -14.32 -10.05
C ASP A 175 16.16 -14.21 -10.78
N THR A 176 16.98 -13.22 -10.44
CA THR A 176 18.34 -13.03 -10.97
C THR A 176 19.42 -13.83 -10.21
N ALA A 177 19.09 -14.40 -9.05
CA ALA A 177 20.03 -15.19 -8.23
C ALA A 177 20.06 -16.69 -8.60
N LEU A 178 19.26 -17.14 -9.56
CA LEU A 178 19.16 -18.55 -10.00
C LEU A 178 19.59 -18.78 -11.46
N SER A 179 20.25 -17.80 -12.08
CA SER A 179 20.86 -17.94 -13.41
C SER A 179 22.37 -17.99 -13.36
#